data_0c957e8149a26befe5d4b5c0f49b7758
#
_entry.id   0c957e8149a26befe5d4b5c0f49b7758
#
_cell.length_a   1.000
_cell.length_b   1.000
_cell.length_c   1.000
_cell.angle_alpha   90.00
_cell.angle_beta   90.00
_cell.angle_gamma   90.00
#
_symmetry.space_group_name_H-M   'P 1'
#
loop_
_entity.id
_entity.type
_entity.pdbx_description
1 polymer ?
#
loop_
_entity_poly.entity_id
_entity_poly.type
_entity_poly.pdbx_seq_one_letter_code
_entity_poly.pdbx_strand_id
1 'polypeptide(L)'
;LTLPESDANATRKSLEALSQQLNCYADQCALAALNASGTSQDADLRDVISQTILLEDRFGTGVQLSSGALSRLWGITSEHPRVPTDADRLAALETLGDDRIRLDRSGITLPADMQLDLGAVAKGYALDQIAQQWQDAGIAWGILSLRSSVLLYGSKPGGEDFTVQIQDPNGTGILGTVTTPACFLSTSGGYERFFEADGVRYCHILDLTTGRPTEADLTSVTVFTDNGLKSDFLSTLLFLEGSEHLEPHLHAADYQVLAVDAAGKIYCSDGLQFQKAGA
;
A
#
# COMPACT_ATOMS: atom_id res chain seq x y z
N LEU A 1 8.16 -5.46 15.78
CA LEU A 1 9.38 -4.67 15.78
C LEU A 1 10.48 -5.43 16.53
N THR A 2 11.58 -5.74 15.85
CA THR A 2 12.76 -6.43 16.42
C THR A 2 13.93 -5.47 16.37
N LEU A 3 14.20 -4.78 17.47
CA LEU A 3 15.27 -3.79 17.67
C LEU A 3 15.64 -3.69 19.17
N PRO A 4 16.80 -3.13 19.54
CA PRO A 4 17.07 -2.64 20.89
C PRO A 4 15.98 -1.67 21.35
N GLU A 5 15.68 -1.63 22.67
CA GLU A 5 14.53 -0.88 23.21
C GLU A 5 14.61 0.64 22.91
N SER A 6 15.81 1.24 22.98
CA SER A 6 16.01 2.66 22.65
C SER A 6 15.59 2.99 21.23
N ASP A 7 16.01 2.16 20.28
CA ASP A 7 15.75 2.35 18.85
C ASP A 7 14.29 2.03 18.51
N ALA A 8 13.69 1.06 19.22
CA ALA A 8 12.28 0.77 19.13
C ALA A 8 11.40 1.97 19.53
N ASN A 9 11.79 2.70 20.59
CA ASN A 9 11.04 3.88 21.04
C ASN A 9 11.19 5.05 20.06
N ALA A 10 12.38 5.26 19.49
CA ALA A 10 12.60 6.27 18.45
C ALA A 10 11.75 5.96 17.20
N THR A 11 11.79 4.71 16.74
CA THR A 11 10.98 4.22 15.61
C THR A 11 9.47 4.44 15.84
N ARG A 12 8.93 4.11 17.02
CA ARG A 12 7.52 4.35 17.33
C ARG A 12 7.13 5.81 17.24
N LYS A 13 7.95 6.73 17.80
CA LYS A 13 7.69 8.17 17.71
C LYS A 13 7.66 8.68 16.28
N SER A 14 8.58 8.19 15.43
CA SER A 14 8.61 8.55 14.01
C SER A 14 7.37 8.02 13.28
N LEU A 15 6.94 6.79 13.56
CA LEU A 15 5.71 6.23 12.99
C LEU A 15 4.45 6.98 13.44
N GLU A 16 4.38 7.39 14.70
CA GLU A 16 3.29 8.22 15.22
C GLU A 16 3.23 9.58 14.50
N ALA A 17 4.39 10.22 14.30
CA ALA A 17 4.48 11.49 13.57
C ALA A 17 4.04 11.33 12.10
N LEU A 18 4.53 10.31 11.39
CA LEU A 18 4.12 10.01 10.02
C LEU A 18 2.63 9.69 9.92
N SER A 19 2.09 8.96 10.88
CA SER A 19 0.65 8.69 10.93
C SER A 19 -0.18 9.96 11.09
N GLN A 20 0.29 10.93 11.88
CA GLN A 20 -0.36 12.25 12.02
C GLN A 20 -0.28 13.10 10.76
N GLN A 21 0.68 12.85 9.88
CA GLN A 21 0.82 13.56 8.61
C GLN A 21 0.00 12.91 7.48
N LEU A 22 0.07 11.59 7.34
CA LEU A 22 -0.39 10.86 6.16
C LEU A 22 -1.81 10.28 6.27
N ASN A 23 -2.44 10.29 7.44
CA ASN A 23 -3.75 9.69 7.64
C ASN A 23 -4.88 10.66 7.30
N CYS A 24 -5.61 10.42 6.19
CA CYS A 24 -6.73 11.27 5.76
C CYS A 24 -8.01 11.14 6.62
N TYR A 25 -8.07 10.17 7.52
CA TYR A 25 -9.23 9.90 8.40
C TYR A 25 -9.06 10.49 9.81
N ALA A 26 -7.90 11.09 10.12
CA ALA A 26 -7.67 11.76 11.41
C ALA A 26 -8.02 13.25 11.28
N ASP A 27 -8.79 13.77 12.23
CA ASP A 27 -9.34 15.15 12.21
C ASP A 27 -8.28 16.28 12.18
N GLN A 28 -7.02 15.99 12.52
CA GLN A 28 -5.96 16.99 12.65
C GLN A 28 -4.64 16.49 12.02
N CYS A 29 -4.70 15.97 10.79
CA CYS A 29 -3.50 15.55 10.09
C CYS A 29 -3.18 16.47 8.90
N ALA A 30 -1.93 16.45 8.44
CA ALA A 30 -1.49 17.28 7.33
C ALA A 30 -2.25 16.97 6.03
N LEU A 31 -2.54 15.70 5.76
CA LEU A 31 -3.31 15.29 4.59
C LEU A 31 -4.77 15.76 4.66
N ALA A 32 -5.42 15.69 5.84
CA ALA A 32 -6.79 16.23 6.00
C ALA A 32 -6.81 17.75 5.83
N ALA A 33 -5.80 18.45 6.34
CA ALA A 33 -5.66 19.88 6.13
C ALA A 33 -5.44 20.25 4.65
N LEU A 34 -4.61 19.49 3.92
CA LEU A 34 -4.44 19.64 2.48
C LEU A 34 -5.76 19.41 1.73
N ASN A 35 -6.47 18.33 2.04
CA ASN A 35 -7.77 18.01 1.44
C ASN A 35 -8.84 19.09 1.72
N ALA A 36 -8.77 19.76 2.86
CA ALA A 36 -9.72 20.83 3.20
C ALA A 36 -9.38 22.18 2.58
N SER A 37 -8.09 22.54 2.52
CA SER A 37 -7.64 23.86 2.04
C SER A 37 -7.24 23.90 0.57
N GLY A 38 -6.97 22.75 -0.03
CA GLY A 38 -6.42 22.61 -1.38
C GLY A 38 -4.92 22.96 -1.50
N THR A 39 -4.24 23.36 -0.41
CA THR A 39 -2.82 23.74 -0.45
C THR A 39 -2.05 23.25 0.77
N SER A 40 -0.75 22.92 0.59
CA SER A 40 0.16 22.56 1.67
C SER A 40 1.61 22.86 1.33
N GLN A 41 2.43 23.12 2.36
CA GLN A 41 3.90 23.21 2.26
C GLN A 41 4.59 22.05 2.96
N ASP A 42 3.83 21.03 3.39
CA ASP A 42 4.37 19.86 4.07
C ASP A 42 5.31 19.08 3.14
N ALA A 43 6.54 18.82 3.63
CA ALA A 43 7.59 18.20 2.83
C ALA A 43 7.34 16.71 2.63
N ASP A 44 6.83 16.00 3.64
CA ASP A 44 6.58 14.56 3.56
C ASP A 44 5.40 14.28 2.64
N LEU A 45 4.32 15.10 2.70
CA LEU A 45 3.22 15.00 1.74
C LEU A 45 3.70 15.26 0.31
N ARG A 46 4.53 16.25 0.11
CA ARG A 46 5.08 16.55 -1.21
C ARG A 46 5.93 15.39 -1.73
N ASP A 47 6.75 14.81 -0.88
CA ASP A 47 7.64 13.71 -1.24
C ASP A 47 6.84 12.45 -1.61
N VAL A 48 5.90 12.01 -0.78
CA VAL A 48 5.08 10.83 -1.07
C VAL A 48 4.23 11.02 -2.34
N ILE A 49 3.66 12.21 -2.56
CA ILE A 49 2.88 12.52 -3.77
C ILE A 49 3.78 12.46 -5.01
N SER A 50 4.96 13.11 -4.97
CA SER A 50 5.85 13.13 -6.13
C SER A 50 6.37 11.74 -6.49
N GLN A 51 6.72 10.93 -5.50
CA GLN A 51 7.19 9.55 -5.72
C GLN A 51 6.06 8.67 -6.28
N THR A 52 4.82 8.85 -5.81
CA THR A 52 3.68 8.08 -6.33
C THR A 52 3.39 8.42 -7.79
N ILE A 53 3.38 9.70 -8.16
CA ILE A 53 3.19 10.12 -9.55
C ILE A 53 4.27 9.49 -10.47
N LEU A 54 5.52 9.40 -10.03
CA LEU A 54 6.57 8.72 -10.79
C LEU A 54 6.31 7.20 -10.96
N LEU A 55 5.65 6.55 -10.00
CA LEU A 55 5.23 5.15 -10.14
C LEU A 55 4.04 5.01 -11.10
N GLU A 56 3.09 5.93 -11.06
CA GLU A 56 1.98 5.97 -12.02
C GLU A 56 2.48 6.16 -13.46
N ASP A 57 3.42 7.07 -13.67
CA ASP A 57 4.06 7.27 -14.98
C ASP A 57 4.75 6.01 -15.51
N ARG A 58 5.29 5.20 -14.59
CA ARG A 58 6.00 3.97 -14.95
C ARG A 58 5.09 2.76 -15.12
N PHE A 59 4.12 2.58 -14.25
CA PHE A 59 3.34 1.35 -14.12
C PHE A 59 1.86 1.49 -14.50
N GLY A 60 1.38 2.73 -14.68
CA GLY A 60 -0.01 3.03 -15.02
C GLY A 60 -0.82 3.58 -13.84
N THR A 61 -1.99 4.10 -14.17
CA THR A 61 -2.87 4.87 -13.29
C THR A 61 -3.96 4.03 -12.60
N GLY A 62 -3.75 2.72 -12.43
CA GLY A 62 -4.69 1.87 -11.70
C GLY A 62 -4.81 2.20 -10.21
N VAL A 63 -3.74 2.80 -9.65
CA VAL A 63 -3.71 3.38 -8.30
C VAL A 63 -3.52 4.89 -8.46
N GLN A 64 -4.42 5.70 -7.90
CA GLN A 64 -4.34 7.16 -7.92
C GLN A 64 -4.59 7.74 -6.53
N LEU A 65 -3.79 8.72 -6.16
CA LEU A 65 -3.94 9.46 -4.90
C LEU A 65 -5.25 10.26 -4.84
N SER A 66 -5.73 10.76 -5.98
CA SER A 66 -6.97 11.53 -6.11
C SER A 66 -8.25 10.74 -5.82
N SER A 67 -8.14 9.45 -5.44
CA SER A 67 -9.25 8.57 -5.10
C SER A 67 -9.98 8.92 -3.78
N GLY A 68 -9.55 9.96 -3.05
CA GLY A 68 -10.07 10.28 -1.72
C GLY A 68 -11.57 10.56 -1.65
N ALA A 69 -12.14 11.23 -2.67
CA ALA A 69 -13.58 11.46 -2.75
C ALA A 69 -14.35 10.13 -2.86
N LEU A 70 -13.85 9.21 -3.69
CA LEU A 70 -14.42 7.89 -3.89
C LEU A 70 -14.30 7.00 -2.64
N SER A 71 -13.12 6.99 -1.99
CA SER A 71 -12.89 6.27 -0.73
C SER A 71 -13.83 6.72 0.38
N ARG A 72 -14.04 8.02 0.51
CA ARG A 72 -14.98 8.59 1.50
C ARG A 72 -16.44 8.29 1.16
N LEU A 73 -16.79 8.28 -0.12
CA LEU A 73 -18.14 7.99 -0.59
C LEU A 73 -18.57 6.57 -0.19
N TRP A 74 -17.71 5.58 -0.37
CA TRP A 74 -17.92 4.20 0.05
C TRP A 74 -17.79 4.03 1.57
N GLY A 75 -16.88 4.76 2.21
CA GLY A 75 -16.65 4.76 3.65
C GLY A 75 -16.24 3.40 4.23
N ILE A 76 -15.68 2.48 3.43
CA ILE A 76 -15.38 1.09 3.83
C ILE A 76 -14.42 1.03 5.02
N THR A 77 -13.53 2.01 5.14
CA THR A 77 -12.57 2.13 6.24
C THR A 77 -13.08 2.98 7.41
N SER A 78 -14.30 3.49 7.32
CA SER A 78 -14.97 4.32 8.34
C SER A 78 -15.96 3.51 9.17
N GLU A 79 -16.58 4.17 10.18
CA GLU A 79 -17.65 3.58 11.00
C GLU A 79 -18.99 3.44 10.26
N HIS A 80 -19.13 4.09 9.09
CA HIS A 80 -20.38 4.19 8.36
C HIS A 80 -20.22 3.80 6.88
N PRO A 81 -19.84 2.55 6.56
CA PRO A 81 -19.75 2.09 5.19
C PRO A 81 -21.13 2.04 4.53
N ARG A 82 -21.19 2.34 3.24
CA ARG A 82 -22.43 2.31 2.47
C ARG A 82 -22.19 2.01 1.01
N VAL A 83 -23.21 1.51 0.34
CA VAL A 83 -23.23 1.43 -1.13
C VAL A 83 -23.73 2.77 -1.68
N PRO A 84 -22.89 3.53 -2.41
CA PRO A 84 -23.30 4.83 -2.97
C PRO A 84 -24.30 4.67 -4.12
N THR A 85 -25.03 5.75 -4.42
CA THR A 85 -25.81 5.81 -5.67
C THR A 85 -24.88 5.88 -6.89
N ASP A 86 -25.37 5.44 -8.06
CA ASP A 86 -24.58 5.54 -9.29
C ASP A 86 -24.25 7.01 -9.65
N ALA A 87 -25.15 7.95 -9.35
CA ALA A 87 -24.92 9.36 -9.59
C ALA A 87 -23.76 9.91 -8.73
N ASP A 88 -23.75 9.60 -7.41
CA ASP A 88 -22.66 10.03 -6.51
C ASP A 88 -21.34 9.40 -6.90
N ARG A 89 -21.37 8.12 -7.28
CA ARG A 89 -20.17 7.37 -7.72
C ARG A 89 -19.58 7.96 -9.00
N LEU A 90 -20.40 8.25 -10.00
CA LEU A 90 -19.96 8.86 -11.25
C LEU A 90 -19.38 10.26 -11.00
N ALA A 91 -20.02 11.08 -10.16
CA ALA A 91 -19.50 12.38 -9.79
C ALA A 91 -18.14 12.28 -9.06
N ALA A 92 -17.94 11.27 -8.21
CA ALA A 92 -16.65 11.05 -7.55
C ALA A 92 -15.55 10.61 -8.54
N LEU A 93 -15.89 9.84 -9.58
CA LEU A 93 -14.93 9.46 -10.63
C LEU A 93 -14.43 10.69 -11.44
N GLU A 94 -15.24 11.72 -11.62
CA GLU A 94 -14.85 12.96 -12.33
C GLU A 94 -13.78 13.75 -11.56
N THR A 95 -13.57 13.48 -10.27
CA THR A 95 -12.54 14.15 -9.44
C THR A 95 -11.16 13.52 -9.54
N LEU A 96 -11.02 12.35 -10.19
CA LEU A 96 -9.76 11.64 -10.37
C LEU A 96 -8.82 12.39 -11.34
N GLY A 97 -7.54 12.10 -11.26
CA GLY A 97 -6.48 12.59 -12.14
C GLY A 97 -5.33 13.22 -11.36
N ASP A 98 -4.32 12.42 -11.02
CA ASP A 98 -3.15 12.88 -10.27
C ASP A 98 -2.26 13.83 -11.07
N ASP A 99 -2.36 13.81 -12.41
CA ASP A 99 -1.77 14.79 -13.32
C ASP A 99 -2.27 16.23 -13.12
N ARG A 100 -3.41 16.41 -12.43
CA ARG A 100 -3.98 17.71 -12.06
C ARG A 100 -3.36 18.29 -10.78
N ILE A 101 -2.59 17.50 -10.01
CA ILE A 101 -1.88 17.94 -8.81
C ILE A 101 -0.70 18.82 -9.22
N ARG A 102 -0.60 20.00 -8.64
CA ARG A 102 0.55 20.89 -8.86
C ARG A 102 1.56 20.77 -7.74
N LEU A 103 2.78 20.40 -8.10
CA LEU A 103 3.93 20.39 -7.21
C LEU A 103 4.96 21.40 -7.71
N ASP A 104 5.18 22.46 -6.96
CA ASP A 104 6.18 23.48 -7.29
C ASP A 104 6.94 23.96 -6.03
N ARG A 105 7.71 25.04 -6.17
CA ARG A 105 8.50 25.61 -5.06
C ARG A 105 7.63 26.18 -3.93
N SER A 106 6.38 26.53 -4.21
CA SER A 106 5.43 27.05 -3.23
C SER A 106 4.72 25.96 -2.43
N GLY A 107 4.84 24.69 -2.87
CA GLY A 107 4.26 23.53 -2.19
C GLY A 107 3.38 22.68 -3.10
N ILE A 108 2.29 22.19 -2.53
CA ILE A 108 1.26 21.37 -3.16
C ILE A 108 0.03 22.22 -3.39
N THR A 109 -0.59 22.10 -4.57
CA THR A 109 -1.92 22.69 -4.85
C THR A 109 -2.81 21.64 -5.50
N LEU A 110 -3.99 21.42 -4.94
CA LEU A 110 -5.02 20.53 -5.45
C LEU A 110 -6.11 21.32 -6.17
N PRO A 111 -6.75 20.75 -7.22
CA PRO A 111 -8.03 21.24 -7.72
C PRO A 111 -9.08 21.29 -6.62
N ALA A 112 -10.04 22.22 -6.69
CA ALA A 112 -11.05 22.44 -5.64
C ALA A 112 -11.97 21.23 -5.40
N ASP A 113 -12.12 20.37 -6.40
CA ASP A 113 -12.93 19.14 -6.39
C ASP A 113 -12.17 17.89 -5.95
N MET A 114 -10.83 17.99 -5.84
CA MET A 114 -9.96 16.84 -5.56
C MET A 114 -9.77 16.60 -4.06
N GLN A 115 -9.75 15.33 -3.69
CA GLN A 115 -9.35 14.87 -2.37
C GLN A 115 -8.39 13.69 -2.51
N LEU A 116 -7.32 13.70 -1.74
CA LEU A 116 -6.31 12.65 -1.76
C LEU A 116 -6.59 11.57 -0.71
N ASP A 117 -6.25 10.33 -1.07
CA ASP A 117 -6.14 9.18 -0.18
C ASP A 117 -4.77 8.52 -0.43
N LEU A 118 -3.97 8.35 0.62
CA LEU A 118 -2.65 7.71 0.55
C LEU A 118 -2.68 6.24 0.99
N GLY A 119 -3.86 5.64 1.12
CA GLY A 119 -4.03 4.29 1.68
C GLY A 119 -3.23 3.19 0.98
N ALA A 120 -2.98 3.35 -0.32
CA ALA A 120 -2.22 2.40 -1.14
C ALA A 120 -0.69 2.59 -1.10
N VAL A 121 -0.18 3.65 -0.44
CA VAL A 121 1.26 3.99 -0.47
C VAL A 121 1.81 4.44 0.89
N ALA A 122 0.95 4.88 1.81
CA ALA A 122 1.39 5.52 3.06
C ALA A 122 2.21 4.61 3.96
N LYS A 123 1.89 3.32 4.04
CA LYS A 123 2.65 2.37 4.87
C LYS A 123 4.02 2.10 4.28
N GLY A 124 4.07 1.91 2.96
CA GLY A 124 5.32 1.73 2.23
C GLY A 124 6.25 2.93 2.38
N TYR A 125 5.72 4.14 2.18
CA TYR A 125 6.47 5.37 2.41
C TYR A 125 6.98 5.49 3.85
N ALA A 126 6.15 5.18 4.84
CA ALA A 126 6.58 5.20 6.23
C ALA A 126 7.73 4.21 6.50
N LEU A 127 7.72 3.04 5.87
CA LEU A 127 8.83 2.08 5.97
C LEU A 127 10.12 2.60 5.33
N ASP A 128 10.03 3.33 4.20
CA ASP A 128 11.20 3.97 3.57
C ASP A 128 11.83 5.01 4.51
N GLN A 129 11.00 5.87 5.14
CA GLN A 129 11.47 6.86 6.11
C GLN A 129 12.13 6.20 7.33
N ILE A 130 11.58 5.10 7.82
CA ILE A 130 12.18 4.35 8.93
C ILE A 130 13.48 3.65 8.51
N ALA A 131 13.56 3.11 7.31
CA ALA A 131 14.79 2.51 6.79
C ALA A 131 15.93 3.53 6.74
N GLN A 132 15.65 4.75 6.27
CA GLN A 132 16.61 5.85 6.29
C GLN A 132 17.01 6.23 7.72
N GLN A 133 16.05 6.36 8.64
CA GLN A 133 16.34 6.63 10.06
C GLN A 133 17.25 5.54 10.68
N TRP A 134 17.01 4.28 10.35
CA TRP A 134 17.82 3.17 10.85
C TRP A 134 19.23 3.19 10.27
N GLN A 135 19.35 3.56 9.00
CA GLN A 135 20.66 3.75 8.36
C GLN A 135 21.45 4.86 9.05
N ASP A 136 20.85 6.02 9.30
CA ASP A 136 21.47 7.17 9.95
C ASP A 136 21.86 6.87 11.41
N ALA A 137 21.10 6.01 12.09
CA ALA A 137 21.37 5.55 13.45
C ALA A 137 22.40 4.40 13.51
N GLY A 138 22.87 3.88 12.37
CA GLY A 138 23.82 2.78 12.32
C GLY A 138 23.27 1.44 12.78
N ILE A 139 21.96 1.23 12.65
CA ILE A 139 21.30 -0.05 12.99
C ILE A 139 21.76 -1.11 12.00
N ALA A 140 22.29 -2.22 12.50
CA ALA A 140 22.85 -3.27 11.66
C ALA A 140 21.77 -4.12 10.99
N TRP A 141 20.65 -4.39 11.68
CA TRP A 141 19.52 -5.14 11.17
C TRP A 141 18.25 -4.92 12.02
N GLY A 142 17.11 -5.17 11.42
CA GLY A 142 15.83 -5.08 12.12
C GLY A 142 14.67 -5.60 11.29
N ILE A 143 13.52 -5.79 11.93
CA ILE A 143 12.25 -6.14 11.30
C ILE A 143 11.19 -5.19 11.83
N LEU A 144 10.51 -4.49 10.93
CA LEU A 144 9.35 -3.66 11.24
C LEU A 144 8.15 -4.13 10.42
N SER A 145 7.07 -4.49 11.10
CA SER A 145 5.81 -4.85 10.45
C SER A 145 4.72 -3.82 10.78
N LEU A 146 4.09 -3.30 9.75
CA LEU A 146 2.88 -2.49 9.77
C LEU A 146 1.68 -3.31 9.26
N ARG A 147 1.57 -4.57 9.70
CA ARG A 147 0.62 -5.59 9.23
C ARG A 147 0.91 -6.00 7.79
N SER A 148 0.20 -5.40 6.82
CA SER A 148 0.33 -5.73 5.41
C SER A 148 1.63 -5.27 4.76
N SER A 149 2.38 -4.36 5.38
CA SER A 149 3.67 -3.87 4.84
C SER A 149 4.78 -4.09 5.85
N VAL A 150 5.92 -4.63 5.42
CA VAL A 150 7.03 -5.07 6.27
C VAL A 150 8.36 -4.58 5.71
N LEU A 151 9.22 -4.11 6.58
CA LEU A 151 10.64 -3.85 6.33
C LEU A 151 11.49 -4.96 6.96
N LEU A 152 12.28 -5.62 6.14
CA LEU A 152 13.36 -6.52 6.52
C LEU A 152 14.67 -5.77 6.26
N TYR A 153 15.33 -5.29 7.31
CA TYR A 153 16.42 -4.35 7.19
C TYR A 153 17.78 -4.94 7.55
N GLY A 154 18.78 -4.62 6.74
CA GLY A 154 20.19 -4.90 7.03
C GLY A 154 20.56 -6.38 6.97
N SER A 155 21.59 -6.78 7.72
CA SER A 155 22.11 -8.15 7.73
C SER A 155 22.07 -8.73 9.13
N LYS A 156 21.37 -9.84 9.30
CA LYS A 156 21.35 -10.57 10.58
C LYS A 156 22.74 -11.06 10.99
N PRO A 157 23.00 -11.21 12.29
CA PRO A 157 24.21 -11.89 12.76
C PRO A 157 24.33 -13.27 12.12
N GLY A 158 25.49 -13.56 11.49
CA GLY A 158 25.68 -14.82 10.73
C GLY A 158 25.40 -14.72 9.23
N GLY A 159 24.82 -13.62 8.74
CA GLY A 159 24.56 -13.40 7.30
C GLY A 159 23.40 -14.21 6.75
N GLU A 160 22.52 -14.74 7.62
CA GLU A 160 21.34 -15.50 7.19
C GLU A 160 20.27 -14.59 6.61
N ASP A 161 19.59 -15.06 5.57
CA ASP A 161 18.42 -14.41 5.01
C ASP A 161 17.23 -14.37 5.99
N PHE A 162 16.26 -13.51 5.70
CA PHE A 162 15.02 -13.42 6.45
C PHE A 162 14.04 -14.49 5.98
N THR A 163 13.27 -15.04 6.91
CA THR A 163 12.16 -15.95 6.60
C THR A 163 10.86 -15.29 7.06
N VAL A 164 9.93 -15.10 6.13
CA VAL A 164 8.62 -14.52 6.38
C VAL A 164 7.52 -15.54 6.11
N GLN A 165 6.50 -15.56 6.95
CA GLN A 165 5.31 -16.36 6.75
C GLN A 165 4.30 -15.57 5.92
N ILE A 166 3.76 -16.20 4.90
CA ILE A 166 2.67 -15.66 4.09
C ILE A 166 1.36 -16.26 4.57
N GLN A 167 0.42 -15.39 4.92
CA GLN A 167 -0.92 -15.81 5.36
C GLN A 167 -1.69 -16.46 4.20
N ASP A 168 -2.44 -17.51 4.50
CA ASP A 168 -3.39 -18.08 3.55
C ASP A 168 -4.62 -17.15 3.41
N PRO A 169 -4.85 -16.51 2.24
CA PRO A 169 -5.97 -15.61 2.06
C PRO A 169 -7.34 -16.32 2.08
N ASN A 170 -7.36 -17.62 1.86
CA ASN A 170 -8.57 -18.44 1.80
C ASN A 170 -8.79 -19.27 3.08
N GLY A 171 -7.89 -19.16 4.06
CA GLY A 171 -7.89 -19.96 5.28
C GLY A 171 -7.48 -19.20 6.53
N THR A 172 -7.31 -19.94 7.62
CA THR A 172 -6.88 -19.41 8.94
C THR A 172 -5.40 -19.68 9.25
N GLY A 173 -4.66 -20.25 8.28
CA GLY A 173 -3.29 -20.69 8.45
C GLY A 173 -2.27 -19.87 7.67
N ILE A 174 -1.13 -20.48 7.43
CA ILE A 174 -0.08 -19.96 6.55
C ILE A 174 -0.12 -20.66 5.20
N LEU A 175 -0.02 -19.89 4.12
CA LEU A 175 0.12 -20.41 2.76
C LEU A 175 1.49 -21.08 2.58
N GLY A 176 2.52 -20.49 3.18
CA GLY A 176 3.90 -20.94 3.10
C GLY A 176 4.87 -19.93 3.69
N THR A 177 6.14 -20.13 3.39
CA THR A 177 7.23 -19.25 3.80
C THR A 177 8.03 -18.75 2.60
N VAL A 178 8.53 -17.54 2.70
CA VAL A 178 9.50 -16.97 1.75
C VAL A 178 10.80 -16.71 2.48
N THR A 179 11.91 -17.18 1.92
CA THR A 179 13.27 -16.83 2.35
C THR A 179 13.81 -15.75 1.41
N THR A 180 14.26 -14.61 1.96
CA THR A 180 14.65 -13.44 1.18
C THR A 180 15.75 -12.65 1.88
N PRO A 181 16.67 -12.01 1.16
CA PRO A 181 17.53 -10.98 1.75
C PRO A 181 16.72 -9.79 2.30
N ALA A 182 17.40 -8.79 2.83
CA ALA A 182 16.76 -7.55 3.25
C ALA A 182 15.98 -6.92 2.09
N CYS A 183 14.71 -6.58 2.36
CA CYS A 183 13.81 -5.98 1.37
C CYS A 183 12.58 -5.35 2.07
N PHE A 184 11.79 -4.66 1.28
CA PHE A 184 10.42 -4.29 1.65
C PHE A 184 9.44 -5.29 1.03
N LEU A 185 8.37 -5.58 1.73
CA LEU A 185 7.27 -6.34 1.16
C LEU A 185 5.94 -5.74 1.61
N SER A 186 4.98 -5.72 0.70
CA SER A 186 3.61 -5.30 0.97
C SER A 186 2.62 -6.27 0.37
N THR A 187 1.52 -6.49 1.08
CA THR A 187 0.45 -7.39 0.67
C THR A 187 -0.87 -6.64 0.56
N SER A 188 -1.52 -6.74 -0.59
CA SER A 188 -2.90 -6.32 -0.82
C SER A 188 -3.82 -7.52 -0.89
N GLY A 189 -4.99 -7.41 -0.26
CA GLY A 189 -5.98 -8.48 -0.23
C GLY A 189 -7.38 -7.99 0.13
N GLY A 190 -8.39 -8.55 -0.52
CA GLY A 190 -9.79 -8.18 -0.31
C GLY A 190 -10.37 -8.58 1.05
N TYR A 191 -9.65 -9.40 1.81
CA TYR A 191 -10.04 -9.86 3.15
C TYR A 191 -9.61 -8.92 4.29
N GLU A 192 -8.73 -7.97 4.04
CA GLU A 192 -8.18 -7.05 5.06
C GLU A 192 -9.23 -6.12 5.63
N ARG A 193 -10.00 -5.48 4.75
CA ARG A 193 -11.08 -4.55 5.12
C ARG A 193 -12.21 -4.66 4.10
N PHE A 194 -13.41 -4.90 4.60
CA PHE A 194 -14.62 -5.01 3.79
C PHE A 194 -15.86 -4.72 4.66
N PHE A 195 -16.99 -4.49 4.02
CA PHE A 195 -18.29 -4.57 4.65
C PHE A 195 -19.24 -5.42 3.81
N GLU A 196 -20.33 -5.84 4.39
CA GLU A 196 -21.36 -6.63 3.70
C GLU A 196 -22.69 -5.88 3.70
N ALA A 197 -23.32 -5.82 2.53
CA ALA A 197 -24.65 -5.27 2.35
C ALA A 197 -25.42 -6.12 1.32
N ASP A 198 -26.66 -6.46 1.63
CA ASP A 198 -27.55 -7.26 0.76
C ASP A 198 -26.92 -8.58 0.30
N GLY A 199 -26.09 -9.21 1.14
CA GLY A 199 -25.40 -10.47 0.84
C GLY A 199 -24.18 -10.34 -0.09
N VAL A 200 -23.78 -9.12 -0.44
CA VAL A 200 -22.60 -8.82 -1.25
C VAL A 200 -21.49 -8.27 -0.35
N ARG A 201 -20.26 -8.77 -0.55
CA ARG A 201 -19.07 -8.27 0.12
C ARG A 201 -18.39 -7.19 -0.73
N TYR A 202 -18.10 -6.05 -0.11
CA TYR A 202 -17.46 -4.89 -0.71
C TYR A 202 -16.10 -4.65 -0.04
N CYS A 203 -14.99 -4.96 -0.73
CA CYS A 203 -13.65 -4.72 -0.23
C CYS A 203 -13.24 -3.26 -0.38
N HIS A 204 -12.20 -2.84 0.35
CA HIS A 204 -11.73 -1.45 0.37
C HIS A 204 -10.88 -1.06 -0.85
N ILE A 205 -10.48 -1.99 -1.69
CA ILE A 205 -9.71 -1.73 -2.91
C ILE A 205 -10.70 -1.41 -4.02
N LEU A 206 -10.62 -0.17 -4.52
CA LEU A 206 -11.57 0.36 -5.50
C LEU A 206 -10.96 0.33 -6.89
N ASP A 207 -11.71 -0.19 -7.86
CA ASP A 207 -11.43 -0.03 -9.28
C ASP A 207 -11.79 1.39 -9.71
N LEU A 208 -10.80 2.18 -10.07
CA LEU A 208 -10.95 3.59 -10.44
C LEU A 208 -11.59 3.80 -11.83
N THR A 209 -11.74 2.75 -12.62
CA THR A 209 -12.48 2.79 -13.90
C THR A 209 -13.98 2.75 -13.64
N THR A 210 -14.40 1.90 -12.72
CA THR A 210 -15.83 1.70 -12.40
C THR A 210 -16.28 2.49 -11.18
N GLY A 211 -15.36 2.89 -10.30
CA GLY A 211 -15.62 3.50 -9.00
C GLY A 211 -16.26 2.54 -8.00
N ARG A 212 -16.16 1.24 -8.22
CA ARG A 212 -16.68 0.18 -7.35
C ARG A 212 -15.53 -0.58 -6.68
N PRO A 213 -15.77 -1.26 -5.56
CA PRO A 213 -14.85 -2.30 -5.10
C PRO A 213 -14.51 -3.26 -6.22
N THR A 214 -13.23 -3.61 -6.35
CA THR A 214 -12.77 -4.49 -7.41
C THR A 214 -13.42 -5.88 -7.33
N GLU A 215 -13.71 -6.44 -8.51
CA GLU A 215 -14.17 -7.82 -8.70
C GLU A 215 -13.06 -8.70 -9.29
N ALA A 216 -11.78 -8.24 -9.19
CA ALA A 216 -10.64 -9.02 -9.64
C ALA A 216 -10.59 -10.39 -8.92
N ASP A 217 -10.10 -11.38 -9.63
CA ASP A 217 -10.07 -12.78 -9.18
C ASP A 217 -8.99 -13.09 -8.16
N LEU A 218 -8.05 -12.15 -7.92
CA LEU A 218 -6.99 -12.32 -6.94
C LEU A 218 -7.54 -12.12 -5.52
N THR A 219 -7.11 -12.98 -4.60
CA THR A 219 -7.41 -12.87 -3.17
C THR A 219 -6.29 -12.22 -2.38
N SER A 220 -5.03 -12.36 -2.84
CA SER A 220 -3.85 -11.78 -2.21
C SER A 220 -2.75 -11.54 -3.24
N VAL A 221 -2.05 -10.41 -3.11
CA VAL A 221 -0.82 -10.10 -3.87
C VAL A 221 0.22 -9.55 -2.90
N THR A 222 1.37 -10.22 -2.81
CA THR A 222 2.54 -9.77 -2.06
C THR A 222 3.64 -9.39 -3.03
N VAL A 223 4.17 -8.17 -2.91
CA VAL A 223 5.28 -7.67 -3.73
C VAL A 223 6.51 -7.46 -2.84
N PHE A 224 7.66 -7.98 -3.29
CA PHE A 224 8.98 -7.85 -2.67
C PHE A 224 9.83 -6.93 -3.53
N THR A 225 10.43 -5.90 -2.95
CA THR A 225 11.23 -4.90 -3.67
C THR A 225 12.21 -4.18 -2.74
N ASP A 226 13.05 -3.33 -3.28
CA ASP A 226 14.05 -2.50 -2.59
C ASP A 226 13.50 -1.18 -2.03
N ASN A 227 12.20 -0.88 -2.26
CA ASN A 227 11.57 0.38 -1.86
C ASN A 227 10.16 0.12 -1.32
N GLY A 228 9.85 0.67 -0.14
CA GLY A 228 8.59 0.42 0.55
C GLY A 228 7.38 1.00 -0.15
N LEU A 229 7.46 2.26 -0.60
CA LEU A 229 6.37 2.91 -1.34
C LEU A 229 6.03 2.13 -2.61
N LYS A 230 7.05 1.70 -3.37
CA LYS A 230 6.88 0.88 -4.57
C LYS A 230 6.23 -0.48 -4.26
N SER A 231 6.59 -1.13 -3.14
CA SER A 231 5.97 -2.40 -2.76
C SER A 231 4.47 -2.25 -2.45
N ASP A 232 4.10 -1.19 -1.72
CA ASP A 232 2.70 -0.89 -1.35
C ASP A 232 1.87 -0.54 -2.60
N PHE A 233 2.40 0.33 -3.46
CA PHE A 233 1.79 0.71 -4.74
C PHE A 233 1.55 -0.50 -5.65
N LEU A 234 2.60 -1.28 -5.93
CA LEU A 234 2.53 -2.42 -6.83
C LEU A 234 1.62 -3.53 -6.31
N SER A 235 1.62 -3.81 -5.01
CA SER A 235 0.71 -4.83 -4.47
C SER A 235 -0.76 -4.49 -4.72
N THR A 236 -1.12 -3.20 -4.66
CA THR A 236 -2.48 -2.72 -4.94
C THR A 236 -2.77 -2.70 -6.44
N LEU A 237 -1.84 -2.21 -7.25
CA LEU A 237 -1.97 -2.18 -8.71
C LEU A 237 -2.21 -3.59 -9.27
N LEU A 238 -1.32 -4.54 -8.94
CA LEU A 238 -1.41 -5.91 -9.45
C LEU A 238 -2.66 -6.64 -8.94
N PHE A 239 -3.11 -6.32 -7.73
CA PHE A 239 -4.38 -6.84 -7.21
C PHE A 239 -5.57 -6.37 -8.07
N LEU A 240 -5.56 -5.10 -8.50
CA LEU A 240 -6.60 -4.52 -9.38
C LEU A 240 -6.56 -5.08 -10.79
N GLU A 241 -5.37 -5.34 -11.33
CA GLU A 241 -5.19 -5.88 -12.68
C GLU A 241 -5.68 -7.33 -12.83
N GLY A 242 -5.68 -8.11 -11.74
CA GLY A 242 -6.13 -9.50 -11.75
C GLY A 242 -5.09 -10.49 -12.30
N SER A 243 -5.42 -11.79 -12.22
CA SER A 243 -4.47 -12.87 -12.53
C SER A 243 -4.08 -12.93 -14.01
N GLU A 244 -4.92 -12.45 -14.91
CA GLU A 244 -4.67 -12.47 -16.37
C GLU A 244 -3.52 -11.53 -16.79
N HIS A 245 -3.20 -10.52 -15.98
CA HIS A 245 -2.15 -9.56 -16.28
C HIS A 245 -0.85 -9.80 -15.47
N LEU A 246 -0.79 -10.84 -14.62
CA LEU A 246 0.38 -11.09 -13.77
C LEU A 246 1.62 -11.58 -14.51
N GLU A 247 1.50 -12.26 -15.65
CA GLU A 247 2.61 -12.93 -16.32
C GLU A 247 3.85 -12.04 -16.55
N PRO A 248 3.73 -10.81 -17.08
CA PRO A 248 4.89 -9.92 -17.24
C PRO A 248 5.56 -9.55 -15.91
N HIS A 249 4.78 -9.47 -14.83
CA HIS A 249 5.24 -9.08 -13.51
C HIS A 249 5.97 -10.19 -12.76
N LEU A 250 5.70 -11.45 -13.10
CA LEU A 250 6.43 -12.61 -12.55
C LEU A 250 7.88 -12.65 -13.00
N HIS A 251 8.21 -11.99 -14.10
CA HIS A 251 9.57 -11.93 -14.70
C HIS A 251 10.21 -10.53 -14.55
N ALA A 252 9.67 -9.67 -13.68
CA ALA A 252 10.22 -8.34 -13.47
C ALA A 252 11.63 -8.40 -12.87
N ALA A 253 12.53 -7.50 -13.32
CA ALA A 253 13.92 -7.50 -12.90
C ALA A 253 14.17 -6.84 -11.53
N ASP A 254 13.25 -5.96 -11.08
CA ASP A 254 13.45 -5.06 -9.94
C ASP A 254 12.37 -5.22 -8.84
N TYR A 255 11.56 -6.27 -8.91
CA TYR A 255 10.65 -6.73 -7.86
C TYR A 255 10.24 -8.18 -8.09
N GLN A 256 9.71 -8.82 -7.07
CA GLN A 256 9.16 -10.18 -7.12
C GLN A 256 7.73 -10.20 -6.60
N VAL A 257 6.93 -11.12 -7.12
CA VAL A 257 5.49 -11.23 -6.83
C VAL A 257 5.17 -12.62 -6.33
N LEU A 258 4.32 -12.70 -5.30
CA LEU A 258 3.61 -13.90 -4.88
C LEU A 258 2.13 -13.56 -4.81
N ALA A 259 1.31 -14.17 -5.68
CA ALA A 259 -0.12 -13.91 -5.70
C ALA A 259 -0.94 -15.20 -5.59
N VAL A 260 -2.17 -15.07 -5.12
CA VAL A 260 -3.13 -16.18 -4.98
C VAL A 260 -4.47 -15.73 -5.52
N ASP A 261 -5.09 -16.56 -6.36
CA ASP A 261 -6.44 -16.32 -6.87
C ASP A 261 -7.54 -16.99 -6.00
N ALA A 262 -8.79 -16.71 -6.33
CA ALA A 262 -9.95 -17.26 -5.64
C ALA A 262 -10.08 -18.80 -5.78
N ALA A 263 -9.45 -19.40 -6.78
CA ALA A 263 -9.35 -20.86 -6.94
C ALA A 263 -8.21 -21.49 -6.12
N GLY A 264 -7.38 -20.67 -5.46
CA GLY A 264 -6.23 -21.12 -4.68
C GLY A 264 -4.98 -21.44 -5.53
N LYS A 265 -4.96 -21.01 -6.80
CA LYS A 265 -3.77 -21.09 -7.64
C LYS A 265 -2.76 -20.04 -7.19
N ILE A 266 -1.51 -20.47 -7.07
CA ILE A 266 -0.39 -19.63 -6.66
C ILE A 266 0.38 -19.20 -7.90
N TYR A 267 0.66 -17.92 -7.98
CA TYR A 267 1.53 -17.28 -8.98
C TYR A 267 2.78 -16.78 -8.24
N CYS A 268 3.95 -17.15 -8.70
CA CYS A 268 5.20 -16.87 -8.01
C CYS A 268 6.28 -16.47 -9.00
N SER A 269 6.95 -15.34 -8.73
CA SER A 269 8.09 -14.90 -9.55
C SER A 269 9.22 -15.93 -9.58
N ASP A 270 9.88 -16.04 -10.73
CA ASP A 270 11.10 -16.82 -10.88
C ASP A 270 12.15 -16.34 -9.87
N GLY A 271 12.75 -17.28 -9.14
CA GLY A 271 13.80 -16.97 -8.17
C GLY A 271 13.30 -16.55 -6.76
N LEU A 272 12.02 -16.31 -6.56
CA LEU A 272 11.46 -16.12 -5.21
C LEU A 272 11.50 -17.47 -4.46
N GLN A 273 12.24 -17.52 -3.35
CA GLN A 273 12.39 -18.76 -2.56
C GLN A 273 11.13 -19.00 -1.70
N PHE A 274 10.04 -19.40 -2.35
CA PHE A 274 8.78 -19.73 -1.69
C PHE A 274 8.66 -21.24 -1.44
N GLN A 275 8.31 -21.61 -0.22
CA GLN A 275 8.00 -22.97 0.20
C GLN A 275 6.56 -23.04 0.71
N LYS A 276 5.70 -23.79 0.01
CA LYS A 276 4.29 -23.97 0.39
C LYS A 276 4.21 -24.77 1.71
N ALA A 277 3.30 -24.37 2.60
CA ALA A 277 3.05 -25.10 3.84
C ALA A 277 2.49 -26.50 3.55
N GLY A 278 3.01 -27.50 4.25
CA GLY A 278 2.57 -28.89 4.10
C GLY A 278 3.05 -29.61 2.84
N ALA A 279 4.04 -29.03 2.13
CA ALA A 279 4.72 -29.68 1.00
C ALA A 279 5.88 -30.55 1.48
#